data_35621238aa48a734b828946670634abb
#
_entry.id   35621238aa48a734b828946670634abb
#
_cell.length_a   1.000
_cell.length_b   1.000
_cell.length_c   1.000
_cell.angle_alpha   90.00
_cell.angle_beta   90.00
_cell.angle_gamma   90.00
#
_symmetry.space_group_name_H-M   'P 1'
#
loop_
_entity.id
_entity.type
_entity.pdbx_description
1 polymer ?
#
loop_
_entity_poly.entity_id
_entity_poly.type
_entity_poly.pdbx_seq_one_letter_code
_entity_poly.pdbx_strand_id
1 'polypeptide(L)'
;AYADLALERELRRLPLAPQDRGLATELAYGAIRQRRLLDAWLDLLGKVPAAQQPPPLRWLLHLGLYQLLFFQRVPASAAVSTAVELAKRDGLARLAPVVNGLLRAFLRRTAPLPLPADPAAAFALRHSLPDWLAADLLAWLPLEQADAFGQAANQAPPLDLRVNVLRSSREAVLAAFTAAGVPAEPLVDLPAGLTLTARSSDLRALPGYSEGHWCVQDRAAQTIAPLLDAQPGERILDACAAPGGKSTHIAELIGDVGTVVAVDRSSGRLQRVRDNAERLGLHTIKPLQGDAAALGVAQAA
;
A
#
# COMPACT_ATOMS: atom_id res chain seq x y z
N ALA A 1 -7.40 8.66 11.09
CA ALA A 1 -6.08 7.99 11.11
C ALA A 1 -5.89 7.25 9.78
N TYR A 2 -4.69 7.24 9.24
CA TYR A 2 -4.35 6.45 8.05
C TYR A 2 -4.30 4.97 8.43
N ALA A 3 -4.82 4.10 7.57
CA ALA A 3 -4.97 2.68 7.88
C ALA A 3 -3.61 1.97 8.06
N ASP A 4 -2.61 2.36 7.27
CA ASP A 4 -1.25 1.87 7.35
C ASP A 4 -0.59 2.17 8.71
N LEU A 5 -0.68 3.43 9.16
CA LEU A 5 -0.13 3.84 10.45
C LEU A 5 -0.86 3.19 11.63
N ALA A 6 -2.19 3.02 11.51
CA ALA A 6 -2.97 2.35 12.55
C ALA A 6 -2.60 0.87 12.66
N LEU A 7 -2.52 0.18 11.52
CA LEU A 7 -2.15 -1.23 11.47
C LEU A 7 -0.71 -1.44 11.98
N GLU A 8 0.25 -0.63 11.51
CA GLU A 8 1.64 -0.72 11.96
C GLU A 8 1.75 -0.56 13.48
N ARG A 9 1.04 0.42 14.05
CA ARG A 9 1.03 0.65 15.51
C ARG A 9 0.53 -0.57 16.27
N GLU A 10 -0.57 -1.19 15.81
CA GLU A 10 -1.13 -2.37 16.49
C GLU A 10 -0.24 -3.61 16.31
N LEU A 11 0.33 -3.81 15.11
CA LEU A 11 1.25 -4.92 14.85
C LEU A 11 2.56 -4.83 15.64
N ARG A 12 2.99 -3.62 16.04
CA ARG A 12 4.16 -3.44 16.91
C ARG A 12 3.86 -3.83 18.38
N ARG A 13 2.60 -3.75 18.80
CA ARG A 13 2.18 -4.09 20.17
C ARG A 13 1.98 -5.59 20.40
N LEU A 14 1.81 -6.34 19.32
CA LEU A 14 1.49 -7.75 19.35
C LEU A 14 2.71 -8.57 18.91
N PRO A 15 3.18 -9.53 19.72
CA PRO A 15 4.26 -10.44 19.35
C PRO A 15 3.72 -11.54 18.41
N LEU A 16 3.39 -11.16 17.18
CA LEU A 16 2.87 -12.09 16.17
C LEU A 16 4.02 -12.78 15.42
N ALA A 17 3.84 -14.08 15.14
CA ALA A 17 4.71 -14.79 14.21
C ALA A 17 4.64 -14.14 12.81
N PRO A 18 5.69 -14.24 11.98
CA PRO A 18 5.72 -13.62 10.65
C PRO A 18 4.52 -13.97 9.77
N GLN A 19 4.05 -15.22 9.83
CA GLN A 19 2.89 -15.70 9.08
C GLN A 19 1.59 -15.03 9.55
N ASP A 20 1.39 -14.91 10.86
CA ASP A 20 0.20 -14.26 11.44
C ASP A 20 0.20 -12.75 11.18
N ARG A 21 1.38 -12.12 11.21
CA ARG A 21 1.54 -10.72 10.83
C ARG A 21 1.14 -10.52 9.36
N GLY A 22 1.57 -11.40 8.47
CA GLY A 22 1.21 -11.39 7.05
C GLY A 22 -0.30 -11.55 6.86
N LEU A 23 -0.93 -12.49 7.56
CA LEU A 23 -2.37 -12.71 7.53
C LEU A 23 -3.16 -11.49 8.03
N ALA A 24 -2.77 -10.92 9.18
CA ALA A 24 -3.41 -9.72 9.72
C ALA A 24 -3.31 -8.53 8.76
N THR A 25 -2.15 -8.36 8.11
CA THR A 25 -1.93 -7.32 7.11
C THR A 25 -2.82 -7.51 5.89
N GLU A 26 -2.90 -8.73 5.37
CA GLU A 26 -3.75 -9.06 4.22
C GLU A 26 -5.24 -8.86 4.53
N LEU A 27 -5.70 -9.33 5.69
CA LEU A 27 -7.09 -9.14 6.13
C LEU A 27 -7.45 -7.65 6.24
N ALA A 28 -6.58 -6.85 6.87
CA ALA A 28 -6.84 -5.42 7.07
C ALA A 28 -6.89 -4.67 5.73
N TYR A 29 -5.85 -4.78 4.92
CA TYR A 29 -5.80 -4.07 3.64
C TYR A 29 -6.77 -4.61 2.61
N GLY A 30 -6.97 -5.92 2.58
CA GLY A 30 -7.92 -6.56 1.67
C GLY A 30 -9.36 -6.17 1.97
N ALA A 31 -9.78 -6.19 3.23
CA ALA A 31 -11.11 -5.74 3.62
C ALA A 31 -11.34 -4.25 3.33
N ILE A 32 -10.30 -3.40 3.47
CA ILE A 32 -10.38 -1.98 3.10
C ILE A 32 -10.53 -1.81 1.59
N ARG A 33 -9.72 -2.49 0.78
CA ARG A 33 -9.80 -2.44 -0.69
C ARG A 33 -11.16 -2.91 -1.20
N GLN A 34 -11.67 -3.98 -0.62
CA GLN A 34 -12.92 -4.62 -1.05
C GLN A 34 -14.16 -4.08 -0.30
N ARG A 35 -14.04 -2.98 0.43
CA ARG A 35 -15.09 -2.45 1.30
C ARG A 35 -16.44 -2.32 0.59
N ARG A 36 -16.48 -1.78 -0.61
CA ARG A 36 -17.73 -1.57 -1.37
C ARG A 36 -18.41 -2.90 -1.71
N LEU A 37 -17.64 -3.87 -2.16
CA LEU A 37 -18.14 -5.22 -2.45
C LEU A 37 -18.66 -5.91 -1.20
N LEU A 38 -17.94 -5.77 -0.08
CA LEU A 38 -18.33 -6.36 1.20
C LEU A 38 -19.59 -5.70 1.77
N ASP A 39 -19.73 -4.37 1.64
CA ASP A 39 -20.95 -3.66 2.01
C ASP A 39 -22.15 -4.13 1.18
N ALA A 40 -22.00 -4.28 -0.12
CA ALA A 40 -23.09 -4.78 -0.99
C ALA A 40 -23.54 -6.21 -0.63
N TRP A 41 -22.61 -7.06 -0.22
CA TRP A 41 -22.98 -8.37 0.34
C TRP A 41 -23.76 -8.25 1.64
N LEU A 42 -23.37 -7.34 2.55
CA LEU A 42 -24.10 -7.12 3.80
C LEU A 42 -25.50 -6.55 3.53
N ASP A 43 -25.63 -5.64 2.59
CA ASP A 43 -26.92 -5.06 2.21
C ASP A 43 -27.87 -6.12 1.59
N LEU A 44 -27.32 -7.06 0.82
CA LEU A 44 -28.09 -8.15 0.23
C LEU A 44 -28.53 -9.19 1.26
N LEU A 45 -27.68 -9.50 2.23
CA LEU A 45 -27.89 -10.60 3.18
C LEU A 45 -28.57 -10.15 4.48
N GLY A 46 -28.41 -8.88 4.83
CA GLY A 46 -28.86 -8.33 6.10
C GLY A 46 -30.19 -7.58 6.02
N LYS A 47 -30.86 -7.43 7.17
CA LYS A 47 -32.04 -6.58 7.28
C LYS A 47 -31.71 -5.11 7.52
N VAL A 48 -30.49 -4.84 8.03
CA VAL A 48 -29.99 -3.50 8.32
C VAL A 48 -28.88 -3.20 7.33
N PRO A 49 -28.97 -2.11 6.58
CA PRO A 49 -27.93 -1.69 5.63
C PRO A 49 -26.56 -1.60 6.29
N ALA A 50 -25.50 -1.95 5.57
CA ALA A 50 -24.13 -1.91 6.06
C ALA A 50 -23.74 -0.54 6.64
N ALA A 51 -24.18 0.54 6.00
CA ALA A 51 -23.92 1.91 6.44
C ALA A 51 -24.58 2.25 7.80
N GLN A 52 -25.64 1.55 8.19
CA GLN A 52 -26.38 1.76 9.44
C GLN A 52 -25.94 0.77 10.55
N GLN A 53 -25.11 -0.20 10.24
CA GLN A 53 -24.59 -1.13 11.24
C GLN A 53 -23.56 -0.44 12.15
N PRO A 54 -23.48 -0.83 13.43
CA PRO A 54 -22.40 -0.38 14.31
C PRO A 54 -21.03 -0.66 13.66
N PRO A 55 -20.11 0.29 13.61
CA PRO A 55 -18.82 0.14 12.91
C PRO A 55 -18.05 -1.13 13.31
N PRO A 56 -17.94 -1.51 14.61
CA PRO A 56 -17.24 -2.74 14.98
C PRO A 56 -17.89 -4.01 14.40
N LEU A 57 -19.22 -4.08 14.35
CA LEU A 57 -19.94 -5.20 13.76
C LEU A 57 -19.68 -5.28 12.25
N ARG A 58 -19.82 -4.13 11.55
CA ARG A 58 -19.58 -4.06 10.11
C ARG A 58 -18.17 -4.49 9.74
N TRP A 59 -17.16 -4.02 10.47
CA TRP A 59 -15.76 -4.41 10.21
C TRP A 59 -15.51 -5.89 10.49
N LEU A 60 -16.07 -6.42 11.55
CA LEU A 60 -15.97 -7.86 11.84
C LEU A 60 -16.61 -8.71 10.74
N LEU A 61 -17.76 -8.29 10.24
CA LEU A 61 -18.43 -8.95 9.10
C LEU A 61 -17.62 -8.82 7.82
N HIS A 62 -16.99 -7.67 7.58
CA HIS A 62 -16.07 -7.50 6.44
C HIS A 62 -14.91 -8.49 6.51
N LEU A 63 -14.28 -8.66 7.67
CA LEU A 63 -13.19 -9.62 7.84
C LEU A 63 -13.65 -11.06 7.61
N GLY A 64 -14.86 -11.41 8.08
CA GLY A 64 -15.45 -12.72 7.85
C GLY A 64 -15.76 -12.98 6.37
N LEU A 65 -16.45 -12.05 5.71
CA LEU A 65 -16.79 -12.14 4.28
C LEU A 65 -15.53 -12.13 3.40
N TYR A 66 -14.53 -11.30 3.73
CA TYR A 66 -13.28 -11.26 2.99
C TYR A 66 -12.57 -12.61 2.98
N GLN A 67 -12.52 -13.28 4.13
CA GLN A 67 -11.96 -14.63 4.22
C GLN A 67 -12.74 -15.63 3.34
N LEU A 68 -14.08 -15.57 3.40
CA LEU A 68 -14.94 -16.48 2.64
C LEU A 68 -14.85 -16.25 1.12
N LEU A 69 -14.61 -15.01 0.68
CA LEU A 69 -14.54 -14.64 -0.74
C LEU A 69 -13.16 -14.86 -1.36
N PHE A 70 -12.08 -14.55 -0.61
CA PHE A 70 -10.75 -14.41 -1.18
C PHE A 70 -9.72 -15.41 -0.65
N PHE A 71 -9.99 -16.11 0.46
CA PHE A 71 -9.04 -17.06 1.03
C PHE A 71 -9.42 -18.51 0.70
N GLN A 72 -8.65 -19.14 -0.17
CA GLN A 72 -8.86 -20.56 -0.52
C GLN A 72 -8.35 -21.53 0.55
N ARG A 73 -7.39 -21.11 1.38
CA ARG A 73 -6.73 -21.98 2.38
C ARG A 73 -7.40 -21.95 3.74
N VAL A 74 -8.31 -21.02 4.00
CA VAL A 74 -9.05 -20.93 5.25
C VAL A 74 -10.37 -21.70 5.11
N PRO A 75 -10.61 -22.75 5.90
CA PRO A 75 -11.90 -23.45 5.87
C PRO A 75 -13.03 -22.48 6.22
N ALA A 76 -14.12 -22.53 5.47
CA ALA A 76 -15.27 -21.64 5.68
C ALA A 76 -15.83 -21.73 7.11
N SER A 77 -15.84 -22.94 7.69
CA SER A 77 -16.24 -23.12 9.10
C SER A 77 -15.33 -22.38 10.08
N ALA A 78 -14.03 -22.35 9.82
CA ALA A 78 -13.05 -21.62 10.66
C ALA A 78 -13.26 -20.11 10.55
N ALA A 79 -13.44 -19.55 9.34
CA ALA A 79 -13.74 -18.13 9.15
C ALA A 79 -15.00 -17.70 9.93
N VAL A 80 -16.07 -18.50 9.86
CA VAL A 80 -17.31 -18.21 10.58
C VAL A 80 -17.11 -18.34 12.09
N SER A 81 -16.51 -19.43 12.59
CA SER A 81 -16.34 -19.65 14.02
C SER A 81 -15.45 -18.58 14.66
N THR A 82 -14.34 -18.23 14.01
CA THR A 82 -13.44 -17.17 14.50
C THR A 82 -14.15 -15.80 14.57
N ALA A 83 -14.93 -15.44 13.54
CA ALA A 83 -15.70 -14.21 13.56
C ALA A 83 -16.74 -14.18 14.71
N VAL A 84 -17.42 -15.30 14.97
CA VAL A 84 -18.38 -15.43 16.07
C VAL A 84 -17.68 -15.33 17.43
N GLU A 85 -16.53 -15.97 17.60
CA GLU A 85 -15.76 -15.89 18.85
C GLU A 85 -15.22 -14.48 19.10
N LEU A 86 -14.74 -13.79 18.07
CA LEU A 86 -14.33 -12.38 18.17
C LEU A 86 -15.52 -11.49 18.58
N ALA A 87 -16.70 -11.69 18.01
CA ALA A 87 -17.90 -10.95 18.42
C ALA A 87 -18.19 -11.13 19.92
N LYS A 88 -18.05 -12.35 20.45
CA LYS A 88 -18.28 -12.62 21.88
C LYS A 88 -17.25 -11.94 22.77
N ARG A 89 -15.99 -11.89 22.36
CA ARG A 89 -14.87 -11.33 23.13
C ARG A 89 -14.81 -9.81 23.13
N ASP A 90 -15.18 -9.18 22.01
CA ASP A 90 -14.92 -7.75 21.75
C ASP A 90 -16.18 -6.88 21.93
N GLY A 91 -17.02 -7.23 22.90
CA GLY A 91 -18.18 -6.41 23.29
C GLY A 91 -19.40 -6.53 22.37
N LEU A 92 -19.38 -7.44 21.40
CA LEU A 92 -20.47 -7.68 20.45
C LEU A 92 -21.22 -9.00 20.76
N ALA A 93 -21.15 -9.52 21.98
CA ALA A 93 -21.70 -10.84 22.33
C ALA A 93 -23.19 -11.00 21.96
N ARG A 94 -24.01 -9.95 22.13
CA ARG A 94 -25.43 -9.94 21.74
C ARG A 94 -25.63 -10.02 20.22
N LEU A 95 -24.63 -9.64 19.43
CA LEU A 95 -24.65 -9.64 17.97
C LEU A 95 -23.97 -10.88 17.36
N ALA A 96 -23.37 -11.76 18.17
CA ALA A 96 -22.76 -12.99 17.69
C ALA A 96 -23.72 -13.89 16.89
N PRO A 97 -25.03 -14.01 17.21
CA PRO A 97 -25.98 -14.70 16.37
C PRO A 97 -26.18 -14.04 14.99
N VAL A 98 -26.11 -12.70 14.92
CA VAL A 98 -26.21 -11.94 13.66
C VAL A 98 -24.99 -12.23 12.79
N VAL A 99 -23.77 -12.20 13.37
CA VAL A 99 -22.53 -12.55 12.65
C VAL A 99 -22.63 -13.96 12.06
N ASN A 100 -22.98 -14.95 12.89
CA ASN A 100 -23.17 -16.32 12.42
C ASN A 100 -24.23 -16.44 11.32
N GLY A 101 -25.38 -15.77 11.52
CA GLY A 101 -26.50 -15.80 10.57
C GLY A 101 -26.12 -15.26 9.21
N LEU A 102 -25.48 -14.10 9.15
CA LEU A 102 -25.06 -13.44 7.90
C LEU A 102 -23.99 -14.23 7.15
N LEU A 103 -22.92 -14.66 7.85
CA LEU A 103 -21.86 -15.43 7.21
C LEU A 103 -22.35 -16.80 6.73
N ARG A 104 -23.22 -17.47 7.46
CA ARG A 104 -23.87 -18.71 6.99
C ARG A 104 -24.87 -18.47 5.86
N ALA A 105 -25.58 -17.34 5.83
CA ALA A 105 -26.43 -16.96 4.72
C ALA A 105 -25.62 -16.77 3.45
N PHE A 106 -24.44 -16.13 3.54
CA PHE A 106 -23.50 -16.03 2.43
C PHE A 106 -23.11 -17.43 1.89
N LEU A 107 -22.73 -18.36 2.76
CA LEU A 107 -22.30 -19.71 2.37
C LEU A 107 -23.42 -20.54 1.72
N ARG A 108 -24.68 -20.30 2.10
CA ARG A 108 -25.84 -20.99 1.48
C ARG A 108 -26.25 -20.42 0.13
N ARG A 109 -25.76 -19.21 -0.19
CA ARG A 109 -26.16 -18.56 -1.43
C ARG A 109 -25.31 -19.05 -2.59
N THR A 110 -25.96 -19.60 -3.61
CA THR A 110 -25.31 -20.05 -4.87
C THR A 110 -25.33 -18.96 -5.95
N ALA A 111 -26.27 -18.00 -5.87
CA ALA A 111 -26.38 -16.93 -6.85
C ALA A 111 -25.33 -15.83 -6.58
N PRO A 112 -24.72 -15.28 -7.62
CA PRO A 112 -23.76 -14.19 -7.49
C PRO A 112 -24.43 -12.92 -6.92
N LEU A 113 -23.60 -11.96 -6.51
CA LEU A 113 -24.06 -10.63 -6.13
C LEU A 113 -24.69 -9.95 -7.36
N PRO A 114 -25.95 -9.47 -7.27
CA PRO A 114 -26.58 -8.74 -8.36
C PRO A 114 -25.83 -7.42 -8.61
N LEU A 115 -25.56 -7.13 -9.87
CA LEU A 115 -24.93 -5.87 -10.25
C LEU A 115 -26.03 -4.81 -10.52
N PRO A 116 -25.74 -3.52 -10.22
CA PRO A 116 -26.60 -2.41 -10.63
C PRO A 116 -26.86 -2.40 -12.15
N ALA A 117 -28.00 -1.87 -12.57
CA ALA A 117 -28.31 -1.71 -13.99
C ALA A 117 -27.45 -0.64 -14.67
N ASP A 118 -27.04 0.39 -13.94
CA ASP A 118 -26.12 1.41 -14.44
C ASP A 118 -24.72 0.83 -14.63
N PRO A 119 -24.12 0.95 -15.85
CA PRO A 119 -22.81 0.37 -16.15
C PRO A 119 -21.67 0.90 -15.26
N ALA A 120 -21.67 2.20 -14.92
CA ALA A 120 -20.64 2.78 -14.07
C ALA A 120 -20.76 2.29 -12.63
N ALA A 121 -21.97 2.19 -12.10
CA ALA A 121 -22.21 1.63 -10.77
C ALA A 121 -21.89 0.12 -10.72
N ALA A 122 -22.19 -0.63 -11.78
CA ALA A 122 -21.83 -2.04 -11.88
C ALA A 122 -20.31 -2.24 -11.92
N PHE A 123 -19.61 -1.42 -12.69
CA PHE A 123 -18.13 -1.39 -12.74
C PHE A 123 -17.53 -1.02 -11.38
N ALA A 124 -18.04 0.04 -10.75
CA ALA A 124 -17.62 0.48 -9.44
C ALA A 124 -17.80 -0.60 -8.36
N LEU A 125 -18.93 -1.33 -8.40
CA LEU A 125 -19.17 -2.44 -7.47
C LEU A 125 -18.26 -3.64 -7.73
N ARG A 126 -18.07 -4.02 -9.00
CA ARG A 126 -17.23 -5.16 -9.40
C ARG A 126 -15.78 -4.98 -8.92
N HIS A 127 -15.24 -3.77 -9.06
CA HIS A 127 -13.86 -3.44 -8.70
C HIS A 127 -13.71 -2.78 -7.34
N SER A 128 -14.80 -2.64 -6.57
CA SER A 128 -14.79 -1.96 -5.25
C SER A 128 -14.22 -0.55 -5.30
N LEU A 129 -14.46 0.19 -6.40
CA LEU A 129 -13.99 1.55 -6.62
C LEU A 129 -15.04 2.60 -6.20
N PRO A 130 -14.63 3.82 -5.85
CA PRO A 130 -15.54 4.96 -5.73
C PRO A 130 -16.27 5.25 -7.04
N ASP A 131 -17.52 5.74 -6.98
CA ASP A 131 -18.32 6.02 -8.18
C ASP A 131 -17.65 7.01 -9.13
N TRP A 132 -17.07 8.08 -8.59
CA TRP A 132 -16.38 9.09 -9.39
C TRP A 132 -15.20 8.51 -10.17
N LEU A 133 -14.40 7.64 -9.54
CA LEU A 133 -13.25 7.02 -10.20
C LEU A 133 -13.69 6.01 -11.27
N ALA A 134 -14.75 5.25 -10.99
CA ALA A 134 -15.32 4.34 -11.98
C ALA A 134 -15.83 5.09 -13.21
N ALA A 135 -16.53 6.20 -13.01
CA ALA A 135 -17.01 7.05 -14.10
C ALA A 135 -15.86 7.65 -14.92
N ASP A 136 -14.82 8.17 -14.26
CA ASP A 136 -13.65 8.74 -14.92
C ASP A 136 -12.90 7.67 -15.72
N LEU A 137 -12.66 6.50 -15.15
CA LEU A 137 -11.97 5.40 -15.84
C LEU A 137 -12.73 4.97 -17.10
N LEU A 138 -14.06 4.85 -17.03
CA LEU A 138 -14.88 4.48 -18.18
C LEU A 138 -14.98 5.60 -19.23
N ALA A 139 -14.77 6.85 -18.84
CA ALA A 139 -14.70 7.98 -19.78
C ALA A 139 -13.33 8.10 -20.48
N TRP A 140 -12.25 7.69 -19.82
CA TRP A 140 -10.88 7.86 -20.35
C TRP A 140 -10.34 6.64 -21.08
N LEU A 141 -10.78 5.43 -20.68
CA LEU A 141 -10.22 4.18 -21.14
C LEU A 141 -11.27 3.31 -21.86
N PRO A 142 -10.87 2.55 -22.87
CA PRO A 142 -11.67 1.43 -23.35
C PRO A 142 -12.02 0.49 -22.20
N LEU A 143 -13.20 -0.14 -22.26
CA LEU A 143 -13.71 -0.99 -21.18
C LEU A 143 -12.73 -2.08 -20.74
N GLU A 144 -12.03 -2.71 -21.66
CA GLU A 144 -11.02 -3.74 -21.38
C GLU A 144 -9.85 -3.18 -20.53
N GLN A 145 -9.37 -1.98 -20.86
CA GLN A 145 -8.29 -1.33 -20.11
C GLN A 145 -8.77 -0.85 -18.74
N ALA A 146 -9.99 -0.32 -18.65
CA ALA A 146 -10.60 0.06 -17.39
C ALA A 146 -10.77 -1.17 -16.47
N ASP A 147 -11.20 -2.31 -17.03
CA ASP A 147 -11.36 -3.57 -16.29
C ASP A 147 -10.02 -4.11 -15.78
N ALA A 148 -8.99 -4.10 -16.64
CA ALA A 148 -7.62 -4.46 -16.25
C ALA A 148 -7.07 -3.56 -15.14
N PHE A 149 -7.32 -2.23 -15.22
CA PHE A 149 -6.96 -1.29 -14.15
C PHE A 149 -7.68 -1.63 -12.84
N GLY A 150 -9.00 -1.85 -12.88
CA GLY A 150 -9.81 -2.19 -11.72
C GLY A 150 -9.34 -3.49 -11.05
N GLN A 151 -8.95 -4.49 -11.84
CA GLN A 151 -8.37 -5.75 -11.33
C GLN A 151 -7.02 -5.50 -10.68
N ALA A 152 -6.13 -4.75 -11.34
CA ALA A 152 -4.79 -4.44 -10.82
C ALA A 152 -4.85 -3.62 -9.51
N ALA A 153 -5.77 -2.65 -9.42
CA ALA A 153 -5.97 -1.83 -8.22
C ALA A 153 -6.37 -2.64 -6.97
N ASN A 154 -6.96 -3.81 -7.17
CA ASN A 154 -7.37 -4.72 -6.09
C ASN A 154 -6.29 -5.75 -5.70
N GLN A 155 -5.21 -5.82 -6.43
CA GLN A 155 -4.08 -6.68 -6.08
C GLN A 155 -3.20 -6.03 -5.01
N ALA A 156 -2.46 -6.85 -4.29
CA ALA A 156 -1.41 -6.33 -3.41
C ALA A 156 -0.35 -5.65 -4.28
N PRO A 157 0.05 -4.41 -3.97
CA PRO A 157 1.07 -3.73 -4.76
C PRO A 157 2.37 -4.52 -4.77
N PRO A 158 3.11 -4.52 -5.89
CA PRO A 158 4.46 -5.06 -5.92
C PRO A 158 5.35 -4.27 -4.96
N LEU A 159 6.39 -4.90 -4.46
CA LEU A 159 7.39 -4.23 -3.65
C LEU A 159 8.60 -3.91 -4.51
N ASP A 160 8.62 -2.69 -5.00
CA ASP A 160 9.68 -2.21 -5.88
C ASP A 160 10.79 -1.52 -5.09
N LEU A 161 12.00 -1.74 -5.53
CA LEU A 161 13.23 -1.20 -4.96
C LEU A 161 13.97 -0.40 -6.04
N ARG A 162 14.65 0.65 -5.62
CA ARG A 162 15.62 1.36 -6.44
C ARG A 162 17.01 1.14 -5.87
N VAL A 163 17.91 0.67 -6.70
CA VAL A 163 19.34 0.54 -6.36
C VAL A 163 19.99 1.91 -6.34
N ASN A 164 20.76 2.20 -5.30
CA ASN A 164 21.61 3.38 -5.19
C ASN A 164 22.86 3.17 -6.06
N VAL A 165 22.84 3.74 -7.25
CA VAL A 165 23.93 3.58 -8.25
C VAL A 165 25.26 4.19 -7.84
N LEU A 166 25.29 5.03 -6.79
CA LEU A 166 26.54 5.57 -6.22
C LEU A 166 27.24 4.58 -5.29
N ARG A 167 26.52 3.53 -4.84
CA ARG A 167 27.04 2.55 -3.86
C ARG A 167 27.05 1.11 -4.34
N SER A 168 26.20 0.77 -5.29
CA SER A 168 26.09 -0.60 -5.78
C SER A 168 25.57 -0.63 -7.21
N SER A 169 25.64 -1.79 -7.84
CA SER A 169 24.96 -2.04 -9.12
C SER A 169 23.72 -2.91 -8.93
N ARG A 170 22.81 -2.88 -9.90
CA ARG A 170 21.63 -3.74 -9.89
C ARG A 170 22.00 -5.23 -9.87
N GLU A 171 23.03 -5.60 -10.59
CA GLU A 171 23.55 -6.95 -10.70
C GLU A 171 24.12 -7.43 -9.36
N ALA A 172 24.87 -6.54 -8.65
CA ALA A 172 25.43 -6.86 -7.33
C ALA A 172 24.34 -7.07 -6.28
N VAL A 173 23.28 -6.22 -6.29
CA VAL A 173 22.13 -6.39 -5.37
C VAL A 173 21.37 -7.67 -5.68
N LEU A 174 21.12 -7.98 -6.97
CA LEU A 174 20.47 -9.23 -7.37
C LEU A 174 21.28 -10.46 -6.96
N ALA A 175 22.60 -10.44 -7.13
CA ALA A 175 23.47 -11.52 -6.71
C ALA A 175 23.42 -11.73 -5.18
N ALA A 176 23.42 -10.65 -4.39
CA ALA A 176 23.29 -10.71 -2.94
C ALA A 176 21.92 -11.27 -2.51
N PHE A 177 20.85 -10.86 -3.18
CA PHE A 177 19.50 -11.39 -2.93
C PHE A 177 19.40 -12.87 -3.27
N THR A 178 19.93 -13.28 -4.42
CA THR A 178 19.97 -14.70 -4.84
C THR A 178 20.72 -15.55 -3.81
N ALA A 179 21.90 -15.09 -3.35
CA ALA A 179 22.68 -15.79 -2.33
C ALA A 179 21.94 -15.92 -0.99
N ALA A 180 21.08 -14.95 -0.66
CA ALA A 180 20.26 -14.96 0.54
C ALA A 180 18.89 -15.65 0.36
N GLY A 181 18.60 -16.21 -0.82
CA GLY A 181 17.32 -16.85 -1.12
C GLY A 181 16.14 -15.86 -1.21
N VAL A 182 16.40 -14.59 -1.52
CA VAL A 182 15.40 -13.55 -1.70
C VAL A 182 15.05 -13.45 -3.19
N PRO A 183 13.85 -13.85 -3.61
CA PRO A 183 13.47 -13.79 -5.01
C PRO A 183 13.18 -12.35 -5.44
N ALA A 184 13.91 -11.89 -6.45
CA ALA A 184 13.79 -10.54 -7.03
C ALA A 184 14.07 -10.58 -8.52
N GLU A 185 13.46 -9.64 -9.26
CA GLU A 185 13.59 -9.50 -10.70
C GLU A 185 13.88 -8.03 -11.08
N PRO A 186 14.64 -7.79 -12.16
CA PRO A 186 14.87 -6.45 -12.66
C PRO A 186 13.58 -5.87 -13.26
N LEU A 187 13.35 -4.58 -13.05
CA LEU A 187 12.33 -3.83 -13.78
C LEU A 187 12.87 -3.47 -15.16
N VAL A 188 12.11 -3.81 -16.22
CA VAL A 188 12.57 -3.71 -17.61
C VAL A 188 12.92 -2.28 -18.01
N ASP A 189 12.04 -1.34 -17.69
CA ASP A 189 12.16 0.07 -18.13
C ASP A 189 12.88 0.97 -17.10
N LEU A 190 13.42 0.39 -16.02
CA LEU A 190 14.06 1.11 -14.94
C LEU A 190 15.43 0.50 -14.65
N PRO A 191 16.53 1.06 -15.17
CA PRO A 191 17.88 0.49 -15.05
C PRO A 191 18.35 0.21 -13.63
N ALA A 192 17.94 1.05 -12.65
CA ALA A 192 18.21 0.86 -11.24
C ALA A 192 17.06 0.13 -10.48
N GLY A 193 16.00 -0.25 -11.18
CA GLY A 193 14.79 -0.80 -10.58
C GLY A 193 14.84 -2.32 -10.40
N LEU A 194 14.34 -2.78 -9.25
CA LEU A 194 14.10 -4.18 -8.92
C LEU A 194 12.69 -4.35 -8.36
N THR A 195 12.10 -5.53 -8.50
CA THR A 195 10.88 -5.91 -7.78
C THR A 195 11.10 -7.18 -6.99
N LEU A 196 10.62 -7.23 -5.75
CA LEU A 196 10.60 -8.47 -4.98
C LEU A 196 9.39 -9.31 -5.42
N THR A 197 9.63 -10.54 -5.82
CA THR A 197 8.57 -11.46 -6.29
C THR A 197 7.96 -12.30 -5.16
N ALA A 198 8.51 -12.21 -3.95
CA ALA A 198 7.93 -12.76 -2.74
C ALA A 198 7.87 -11.71 -1.62
N ARG A 199 6.90 -11.86 -0.72
CA ARG A 199 6.78 -10.98 0.45
C ARG A 199 7.92 -11.22 1.43
N SER A 200 8.62 -10.17 1.83
CA SER A 200 9.56 -10.19 2.95
C SER A 200 8.89 -9.64 4.20
N SER A 201 9.13 -10.28 5.33
CA SER A 201 8.58 -9.85 6.63
C SER A 201 9.35 -8.67 7.23
N ASP A 202 10.64 -8.55 6.92
CA ASP A 202 11.50 -7.45 7.38
C ASP A 202 12.51 -7.06 6.29
N LEU A 203 12.23 -5.93 5.66
CA LEU A 203 13.09 -5.38 4.61
C LEU A 203 14.44 -4.90 5.13
N ARG A 204 14.52 -4.54 6.41
CA ARG A 204 15.76 -4.04 7.02
C ARG A 204 16.79 -5.13 7.22
N ALA A 205 16.33 -6.38 7.30
CA ALA A 205 17.19 -7.56 7.39
C ALA A 205 17.71 -8.05 6.03
N LEU A 206 17.23 -7.49 4.91
CA LEU A 206 17.68 -7.90 3.58
C LEU A 206 19.08 -7.36 3.27
N PRO A 207 19.90 -8.13 2.52
CA PRO A 207 21.25 -7.72 2.14
C PRO A 207 21.28 -6.33 1.47
N GLY A 208 22.23 -5.51 1.86
CA GLY A 208 22.44 -4.17 1.29
C GLY A 208 21.53 -3.07 1.80
N TYR A 209 20.56 -3.36 2.69
CA TYR A 209 19.70 -2.30 3.25
C TYR A 209 20.49 -1.36 4.14
N SER A 210 21.20 -1.89 5.13
CA SER A 210 21.98 -1.11 6.09
C SER A 210 23.15 -0.38 5.41
N GLU A 211 23.71 -0.98 4.39
CA GLU A 211 24.80 -0.44 3.57
C GLU A 211 24.35 0.67 2.61
N GLY A 212 23.04 0.89 2.50
CA GLY A 212 22.47 1.90 1.61
C GLY A 212 22.58 1.56 0.13
N HIS A 213 22.64 0.26 -0.22
CA HIS A 213 22.73 -0.20 -1.61
C HIS A 213 21.44 -0.03 -2.38
N TRP A 214 20.32 0.10 -1.68
CA TRP A 214 18.98 0.26 -2.28
C TRP A 214 17.99 0.90 -1.31
N CYS A 215 16.88 1.38 -1.85
CA CYS A 215 15.74 1.85 -1.08
C CYS A 215 14.42 1.35 -1.68
N VAL A 216 13.35 1.39 -0.87
CA VAL A 216 11.99 1.12 -1.35
C VAL A 216 11.49 2.35 -2.11
N GLN A 217 11.11 2.15 -3.36
CA GLN A 217 10.45 3.16 -4.16
C GLN A 217 9.58 2.51 -5.23
N ASP A 218 8.32 2.90 -5.27
CA ASP A 218 7.38 2.47 -6.31
C ASP A 218 7.92 2.78 -7.72
N ARG A 219 7.68 1.85 -8.68
CA ARG A 219 8.19 1.98 -10.07
C ARG A 219 7.76 3.26 -10.75
N ALA A 220 6.50 3.69 -10.57
CA ALA A 220 6.04 4.94 -11.16
C ALA A 220 6.74 6.15 -10.51
N ALA A 221 7.04 6.10 -9.20
CA ALA A 221 7.81 7.15 -8.55
C ALA A 221 9.27 7.18 -9.00
N GLN A 222 9.84 6.06 -9.46
CA GLN A 222 11.20 6.00 -10.01
C GLN A 222 11.32 6.71 -11.36
N THR A 223 10.24 6.84 -12.13
CA THR A 223 10.27 7.55 -13.43
C THR A 223 10.31 9.06 -13.31
N ILE A 224 9.99 9.62 -12.13
CA ILE A 224 9.79 11.07 -11.97
C ILE A 224 11.12 11.85 -11.92
N ALA A 225 12.08 11.40 -11.10
CA ALA A 225 13.34 12.12 -10.94
C ALA A 225 14.16 12.23 -12.26
N PRO A 226 14.22 11.19 -13.10
CA PRO A 226 14.89 11.30 -14.42
C PRO A 226 14.30 12.35 -15.37
N LEU A 227 12.99 12.68 -15.25
CA LEU A 227 12.35 13.69 -16.08
C LEU A 227 12.88 15.13 -15.83
N LEU A 228 13.54 15.35 -14.68
CA LEU A 228 14.16 16.64 -14.39
C LEU A 228 15.42 16.88 -15.21
N ASP A 229 16.04 15.83 -15.73
CA ASP A 229 17.35 15.89 -16.41
C ASP A 229 18.40 16.69 -15.58
N ALA A 230 18.36 16.48 -14.26
CA ALA A 230 19.14 17.25 -13.30
C ALA A 230 20.64 16.99 -13.48
N GLN A 231 21.45 18.07 -13.45
CA GLN A 231 22.88 18.02 -13.67
C GLN A 231 23.68 18.22 -12.36
N PRO A 232 24.88 17.62 -12.23
CA PRO A 232 25.77 17.87 -11.11
C PRO A 232 26.01 19.37 -10.85
N GLY A 233 25.93 19.80 -9.61
CA GLY A 233 26.12 21.19 -9.20
C GLY A 233 24.85 22.03 -9.14
N GLU A 234 23.72 21.53 -9.64
CA GLU A 234 22.44 22.26 -9.61
C GLU A 234 21.84 22.35 -8.21
N ARG A 235 20.97 23.36 -8.07
CA ARG A 235 20.11 23.54 -6.89
C ARG A 235 18.68 23.17 -7.27
N ILE A 236 18.15 22.16 -6.63
CA ILE A 236 16.84 21.55 -6.93
C ILE A 236 15.94 21.64 -5.71
N LEU A 237 14.67 22.01 -5.94
CA LEU A 237 13.64 22.06 -4.90
C LEU A 237 12.71 20.85 -5.05
N ASP A 238 12.64 19.99 -4.03
CA ASP A 238 11.57 19.00 -3.87
C ASP A 238 10.52 19.59 -2.90
N ALA A 239 9.44 20.10 -3.45
CA ALA A 239 8.44 20.86 -2.73
C ALA A 239 7.51 20.00 -1.82
N CYS A 240 7.49 18.66 -1.99
CA CYS A 240 6.70 17.71 -1.20
C CYS A 240 7.54 16.46 -0.92
N ALA A 241 8.67 16.64 -0.24
CA ALA A 241 9.77 15.70 -0.24
C ALA A 241 9.53 14.40 0.51
N ALA A 242 8.82 14.46 1.65
CA ALA A 242 8.74 13.29 2.53
C ALA A 242 7.89 12.14 1.93
N PRO A 243 8.38 10.91 2.07
CA PRO A 243 9.47 10.39 2.93
C PRO A 243 10.89 10.43 2.33
N GLY A 244 11.13 11.09 1.20
CA GLY A 244 12.46 11.32 0.64
C GLY A 244 12.80 10.47 -0.60
N GLY A 245 11.89 9.63 -1.10
CA GLY A 245 12.20 8.75 -2.23
C GLY A 245 12.62 9.50 -3.50
N LYS A 246 11.96 10.62 -3.83
CA LYS A 246 12.34 11.46 -4.99
C LYS A 246 13.57 12.31 -4.70
N SER A 247 13.64 12.93 -3.53
CA SER A 247 14.83 13.73 -3.12
C SER A 247 16.11 12.90 -3.16
N THR A 248 16.10 11.65 -2.63
CA THR A 248 17.26 10.76 -2.67
C THR A 248 17.59 10.31 -4.09
N HIS A 249 16.58 10.06 -4.94
CA HIS A 249 16.80 9.72 -6.34
C HIS A 249 17.45 10.88 -7.11
N ILE A 250 16.99 12.10 -6.91
CA ILE A 250 17.60 13.30 -7.50
C ILE A 250 19.05 13.43 -7.07
N ALA A 251 19.33 13.29 -5.76
CA ALA A 251 20.71 13.37 -5.23
C ALA A 251 21.63 12.30 -5.85
N GLU A 252 21.13 11.07 -6.07
CA GLU A 252 21.88 10.02 -6.77
C GLU A 252 22.14 10.39 -8.23
N LEU A 253 21.15 10.94 -8.94
CA LEU A 253 21.28 11.32 -10.37
C LEU A 253 22.28 12.44 -10.59
N ILE A 254 22.36 13.41 -9.69
CA ILE A 254 23.37 14.48 -9.74
C ILE A 254 24.73 14.07 -9.16
N GLY A 255 24.94 12.77 -8.89
CA GLY A 255 26.21 12.27 -8.34
C GLY A 255 26.53 12.75 -6.93
N ASP A 256 25.52 13.12 -6.14
CA ASP A 256 25.64 13.79 -4.83
C ASP A 256 26.47 15.08 -4.88
N VAL A 257 26.40 15.82 -6.00
CA VAL A 257 27.09 17.12 -6.23
C VAL A 257 26.05 18.20 -6.53
N GLY A 258 25.91 19.19 -5.64
CA GLY A 258 24.90 20.25 -5.75
C GLY A 258 24.09 20.43 -4.46
N THR A 259 22.81 20.76 -4.59
CA THR A 259 21.93 20.92 -3.41
C THR A 259 20.51 20.49 -3.75
N VAL A 260 19.93 19.60 -2.97
CA VAL A 260 18.50 19.24 -3.03
C VAL A 260 17.80 19.78 -1.79
N VAL A 261 17.04 20.85 -1.94
CA VAL A 261 16.22 21.42 -0.84
C VAL A 261 14.93 20.59 -0.74
N ALA A 262 14.82 19.80 0.31
CA ALA A 262 13.73 18.86 0.53
C ALA A 262 12.68 19.46 1.49
N VAL A 263 11.59 20.02 0.97
CA VAL A 263 10.55 20.70 1.74
C VAL A 263 9.38 19.77 2.07
N ASP A 264 8.93 19.78 3.32
CA ASP A 264 7.65 19.16 3.72
C ASP A 264 7.05 19.94 4.91
N ARG A 265 5.74 19.99 5.01
CA ARG A 265 5.03 20.65 6.10
C ARG A 265 5.21 19.95 7.45
N SER A 266 5.46 18.66 7.44
CA SER A 266 5.57 17.81 8.63
C SER A 266 7.03 17.56 9.02
N SER A 267 7.45 18.12 10.16
CA SER A 267 8.78 17.87 10.74
C SER A 267 9.03 16.38 11.01
N GLY A 268 8.01 15.65 11.49
CA GLY A 268 8.13 14.21 11.75
C GLY A 268 8.30 13.38 10.47
N ARG A 269 7.73 13.83 9.33
CA ARG A 269 7.96 13.18 8.04
C ARG A 269 9.33 13.53 7.48
N LEU A 270 9.83 14.74 7.70
CA LEU A 270 11.19 15.14 7.30
C LEU A 270 12.28 14.34 8.02
N GLN A 271 12.01 13.81 9.20
CA GLN A 271 12.96 12.90 9.84
C GLN A 271 13.23 11.67 8.98
N ARG A 272 12.21 11.12 8.31
CA ARG A 272 12.40 10.00 7.36
C ARG A 272 13.28 10.38 6.17
N VAL A 273 13.22 11.64 5.71
CA VAL A 273 14.09 12.13 4.65
C VAL A 273 15.55 12.12 5.12
N ARG A 274 15.81 12.59 6.36
CA ARG A 274 17.15 12.57 6.96
C ARG A 274 17.68 11.15 7.13
N ASP A 275 16.87 10.27 7.73
CA ASP A 275 17.25 8.87 7.97
C ASP A 275 17.57 8.14 6.66
N ASN A 276 16.80 8.38 5.60
CA ASN A 276 17.05 7.80 4.28
C ASN A 276 18.30 8.40 3.62
N ALA A 277 18.49 9.72 3.68
CA ALA A 277 19.68 10.37 3.14
C ALA A 277 20.97 9.86 3.83
N GLU A 278 20.96 9.78 5.15
CA GLU A 278 22.08 9.27 5.94
C GLU A 278 22.39 7.81 5.59
N ARG A 279 21.37 6.93 5.60
CA ARG A 279 21.54 5.52 5.26
C ARG A 279 22.07 5.30 3.85
N LEU A 280 21.58 6.08 2.87
CA LEU A 280 22.03 6.03 1.48
C LEU A 280 23.36 6.75 1.26
N GLY A 281 23.85 7.50 2.25
CA GLY A 281 25.12 8.25 2.19
C GLY A 281 25.07 9.44 1.25
N LEU A 282 23.96 10.15 1.23
CA LEU A 282 23.71 11.32 0.39
C LEU A 282 23.85 12.60 1.23
N HIS A 283 24.70 13.52 0.81
CA HIS A 283 25.09 14.72 1.60
C HIS A 283 24.46 16.02 1.05
N THR A 284 24.01 16.02 -0.19
CA THR A 284 23.46 17.21 -0.87
C THR A 284 22.04 17.54 -0.43
N ILE A 285 21.34 16.64 0.26
CA ILE A 285 19.95 16.83 0.67
C ILE A 285 19.88 17.76 1.90
N LYS A 286 19.08 18.83 1.78
CA LYS A 286 18.84 19.84 2.84
C LYS A 286 17.36 19.83 3.23
N PRO A 287 16.94 19.09 4.26
CA PRO A 287 15.55 19.05 4.70
C PRO A 287 15.13 20.38 5.33
N LEU A 288 14.06 20.97 4.84
CA LEU A 288 13.49 22.24 5.29
C LEU A 288 12.00 22.07 5.61
N GLN A 289 11.59 22.42 6.83
CA GLN A 289 10.17 22.45 7.16
C GLN A 289 9.55 23.72 6.60
N GLY A 290 8.50 23.58 5.78
CA GLY A 290 7.80 24.70 5.19
C GLY A 290 6.57 24.28 4.41
N ASP A 291 5.75 25.27 4.10
CA ASP A 291 4.64 25.11 3.16
C ASP A 291 5.11 25.56 1.77
N ALA A 292 5.14 24.64 0.81
CA ALA A 292 5.58 24.93 -0.55
C ALA A 292 4.75 26.05 -1.23
N ALA A 293 3.49 26.22 -0.83
CA ALA A 293 2.65 27.30 -1.33
C ALA A 293 2.99 28.67 -0.71
N ALA A 294 3.79 28.72 0.36
CA ALA A 294 4.12 29.91 1.11
C ALA A 294 5.65 30.09 1.33
N LEU A 295 6.46 29.43 0.53
CA LEU A 295 7.90 29.60 0.56
C LEU A 295 8.24 31.02 0.09
N GLY A 296 8.64 31.88 1.04
CA GLY A 296 9.19 33.20 0.70
C GLY A 296 10.51 33.05 -0.03
N VAL A 297 10.78 33.92 -0.99
CA VAL A 297 12.02 33.94 -1.81
C VAL A 297 13.30 34.00 -0.97
N ALA A 298 13.22 34.54 0.25
CA ALA A 298 14.36 34.66 1.18
C ALA A 298 14.75 33.32 1.85
N GLN A 299 13.91 32.27 1.83
CA GLN A 299 14.21 30.96 2.42
C GLN A 299 14.79 29.97 1.39
N ALA A 300 14.79 30.34 0.13
CA ALA A 300 15.30 29.53 -0.98
C ALA A 300 16.73 29.92 -1.41
N ALA A 301 17.34 30.90 -0.76
CA ALA A 301 18.67 31.40 -1.08
C ALA A 301 19.79 30.63 -0.34
#